data_6e9024294318bbecc88cc982baf608cb
#
_entry.id   6e9024294318bbecc88cc982baf608cb
#
_cell.length_a   1.000
_cell.length_b   1.000
_cell.length_c   1.000
_cell.angle_alpha   90.00
_cell.angle_beta   90.00
_cell.angle_gamma   90.00
#
_symmetry.space_group_name_H-M   'P 1'
#
loop_
_entity.id
_entity.type
_entity.pdbx_description
1 polymer ?
#
loop_
_entity_poly.entity_id
_entity_poly.type
_entity_poly.pdbx_seq_one_letter_code
_entity_poly.pdbx_strand_id
1 'polypeptide(L)'
;MLLITGCNGQLGRCLADLLTDAICTDVKTLDITNADEVNKFVKDNNIDLIINCAAYTAVDMAQSDSLNAKKINVDGPKNLAQTGAKIIHISTDYVFDGYGHLPYTPDMQTNPLSVYGQTKREGEIA
;
A
#
# COMPACT_ATOMS: atom_id res chain seq x y z
N MET A 1 4.61 0.65 18.50
CA MET A 1 3.15 0.79 18.21
C MET A 1 2.88 0.36 16.77
N LEU A 2 1.79 -0.36 16.50
CA LEU A 2 1.37 -0.80 15.16
C LEU A 2 0.42 0.22 14.51
N LEU A 3 0.66 0.55 13.24
CA LEU A 3 -0.22 1.33 12.40
C LEU A 3 -0.80 0.45 11.28
N ILE A 4 -2.11 0.52 11.06
CA ILE A 4 -2.78 -0.03 9.88
C ILE A 4 -3.31 1.13 9.04
N THR A 5 -2.88 1.25 7.79
CA THR A 5 -3.42 2.23 6.85
C THR A 5 -4.50 1.60 5.96
N GLY A 6 -5.44 2.42 5.48
CA GLY A 6 -6.53 1.91 4.65
C GLY A 6 -7.57 1.07 5.39
N CYS A 7 -7.83 1.41 6.67
CA CYS A 7 -8.74 0.65 7.54
C CYS A 7 -10.19 0.60 7.06
N ASN A 8 -10.62 1.47 6.13
CA ASN A 8 -11.95 1.42 5.55
C ASN A 8 -12.07 0.38 4.41
N GLY A 9 -10.94 -0.15 3.92
CA GLY A 9 -10.89 -1.22 2.95
C GLY A 9 -11.23 -2.60 3.56
N GLN A 10 -11.46 -3.60 2.71
CA GLN A 10 -11.84 -4.95 3.14
C GLN A 10 -10.80 -5.58 4.08
N LEU A 11 -9.54 -5.63 3.67
CA LEU A 11 -8.46 -6.21 4.48
C LEU A 11 -8.18 -5.37 5.73
N GLY A 12 -8.15 -4.03 5.59
CA GLY A 12 -7.90 -3.13 6.70
C GLY A 12 -8.91 -3.29 7.84
N ARG A 13 -10.21 -3.45 7.53
CA ARG A 13 -11.25 -3.74 8.53
C ARG A 13 -11.02 -5.06 9.24
N CYS A 14 -10.77 -6.13 8.49
CA CYS A 14 -10.51 -7.45 9.08
C CYS A 14 -9.29 -7.42 10.03
N LEU A 15 -8.24 -6.71 9.64
CA LEU A 15 -7.06 -6.55 10.49
C LEU A 15 -7.33 -5.70 11.73
N ALA A 16 -8.10 -4.62 11.59
CA ALA A 16 -8.51 -3.78 12.71
C ALA A 16 -9.33 -4.53 13.77
N ASP A 17 -10.21 -5.43 13.32
CA ASP A 17 -11.01 -6.28 14.22
C ASP A 17 -10.13 -7.30 14.98
N LEU A 18 -9.03 -7.76 14.37
CA LEU A 18 -8.12 -8.74 14.97
C LEU A 18 -7.02 -8.10 15.83
N LEU A 19 -6.57 -6.92 15.47
CA LEU A 19 -5.43 -6.21 16.05
C LEU A 19 -5.91 -4.95 16.78
N THR A 20 -6.69 -5.14 17.83
CA THR A 20 -7.44 -4.08 18.53
C THR A 20 -6.57 -2.99 19.16
N ASP A 21 -5.29 -3.27 19.39
CA ASP A 21 -4.33 -2.29 19.93
C ASP A 21 -3.62 -1.47 18.82
N ALA A 22 -3.93 -1.75 17.54
CA ALA A 22 -3.36 -1.01 16.43
C ALA A 22 -4.04 0.35 16.24
N ILE A 23 -3.25 1.34 15.84
CA ILE A 23 -3.79 2.62 15.36
C ILE A 23 -4.27 2.41 13.93
N CYS A 24 -5.54 2.73 13.67
CA CYS A 24 -6.19 2.57 12.38
C CYS A 24 -6.41 3.92 11.70
N THR A 25 -5.99 4.02 10.44
CA THR A 25 -6.14 5.24 9.65
C THR A 25 -6.75 4.99 8.27
N ASP A 26 -7.37 6.02 7.75
CA ASP A 26 -7.81 6.14 6.35
C ASP A 26 -7.32 7.48 5.77
N VAL A 27 -7.67 7.78 4.52
CA VAL A 27 -7.25 9.01 3.85
C VAL A 27 -7.69 10.31 4.55
N LYS A 28 -8.75 10.27 5.37
CA LYS A 28 -9.23 11.45 6.11
C LYS A 28 -8.44 11.69 7.38
N THR A 29 -7.81 10.65 7.92
CA THR A 29 -7.07 10.70 9.20
C THR A 29 -5.56 10.68 8.99
N LEU A 30 -5.09 10.15 7.86
CA LEU A 30 -3.68 10.16 7.44
C LEU A 30 -3.62 9.99 5.92
N ASP A 31 -3.30 11.06 5.20
CA ASP A 31 -3.00 10.98 3.77
C ASP A 31 -1.57 10.46 3.56
N ILE A 32 -1.44 9.18 3.18
CA ILE A 32 -0.12 8.57 2.96
C ILE A 32 0.67 9.20 1.81
N THR A 33 0.02 9.99 0.94
CA THR A 33 0.69 10.72 -0.15
C THR A 33 1.37 12.00 0.32
N ASN A 34 1.11 12.44 1.56
CA ASN A 34 1.74 13.60 2.18
C ASN A 34 2.90 13.16 3.10
N ALA A 35 4.13 13.30 2.62
CA ALA A 35 5.32 12.84 3.33
C ALA A 35 5.51 13.49 4.72
N ASP A 36 5.21 14.79 4.84
CA ASP A 36 5.37 15.51 6.11
C ASP A 36 4.36 15.05 7.15
N GLU A 37 3.11 14.83 6.72
CA GLU A 37 2.05 14.31 7.58
C GLU A 37 2.37 12.89 8.05
N VAL A 38 2.82 12.01 7.15
CA VAL A 38 3.24 10.64 7.45
C VAL A 38 4.38 10.62 8.47
N ASN A 39 5.45 11.37 8.22
CA ASN A 39 6.60 11.44 9.13
C ASN A 39 6.22 11.94 10.52
N LYS A 40 5.41 13.00 10.57
CA LYS A 40 4.91 13.56 11.83
C LYS A 40 4.04 12.53 12.57
N PHE A 41 3.10 11.90 11.88
CA PHE A 41 2.19 10.93 12.49
C PHE A 41 2.92 9.73 13.08
N VAL A 42 3.86 9.14 12.33
CA VAL A 42 4.66 7.98 12.76
C VAL A 42 5.49 8.33 14.00
N LYS A 43 6.10 9.51 14.02
CA LYS A 43 6.92 9.98 15.15
C LYS A 43 6.08 10.27 16.38
N ASP A 44 4.99 11.03 16.25
CA ASP A 44 4.14 11.45 17.37
C ASP A 44 3.47 10.26 18.06
N ASN A 45 3.19 9.19 17.33
CA ASN A 45 2.55 7.97 17.84
C ASN A 45 3.53 6.83 18.13
N ASN A 46 4.84 7.04 18.00
CA ASN A 46 5.88 6.02 18.22
C ASN A 46 5.60 4.73 17.42
N ILE A 47 5.28 4.86 16.14
CA ILE A 47 5.00 3.73 15.25
C ILE A 47 6.31 3.04 14.89
N ASP A 48 6.38 1.72 15.10
CA ASP A 48 7.53 0.87 14.77
C ASP A 48 7.24 -0.20 13.72
N LEU A 49 5.94 -0.47 13.47
CA LEU A 49 5.46 -1.37 12.43
C LEU A 49 4.25 -0.78 11.73
N ILE A 50 4.24 -0.84 10.40
CA ILE A 50 3.13 -0.38 9.55
C ILE A 50 2.63 -1.55 8.72
N ILE A 51 1.32 -1.82 8.72
CA ILE A 51 0.65 -2.66 7.74
C ILE A 51 -0.06 -1.74 6.75
N ASN A 52 0.49 -1.63 5.55
CA ASN A 52 -0.08 -0.77 4.52
C ASN A 52 -1.11 -1.51 3.67
N CYS A 53 -2.39 -1.31 3.99
CA CYS A 53 -3.54 -1.77 3.21
C CYS A 53 -4.11 -0.68 2.30
N ALA A 54 -3.61 0.57 2.39
CA ALA A 54 -4.06 1.65 1.54
C ALA A 54 -3.55 1.46 0.10
N ALA A 55 -4.45 1.53 -0.86
CA ALA A 55 -4.14 1.42 -2.28
C ALA A 55 -5.26 2.03 -3.14
N TYR A 56 -4.90 2.49 -4.34
CA TYR A 56 -5.83 2.75 -5.43
C TYR A 56 -6.14 1.41 -6.11
N THR A 57 -7.34 0.87 -5.90
CA THR A 57 -7.68 -0.51 -6.32
C THR A 57 -8.67 -0.60 -7.48
N ALA A 58 -9.17 0.53 -7.98
CA ALA A 58 -10.07 0.58 -9.13
C ALA A 58 -9.28 0.35 -10.43
N VAL A 59 -9.05 -0.92 -10.80
CA VAL A 59 -8.17 -1.35 -11.90
C VAL A 59 -8.48 -0.65 -13.21
N ASP A 60 -9.75 -0.64 -13.63
CA ASP A 60 -10.17 -0.02 -14.88
C ASP A 60 -10.05 1.50 -14.85
N MET A 61 -10.39 2.13 -13.73
CA MET A 61 -10.26 3.58 -13.58
C MET A 61 -8.80 4.04 -13.52
N ALA A 62 -7.88 3.22 -13.06
CA ALA A 62 -6.46 3.54 -13.03
C ALA A 62 -5.90 3.86 -14.43
N GLN A 63 -6.49 3.28 -15.50
CA GLN A 63 -6.08 3.57 -16.88
C GLN A 63 -6.33 5.04 -17.28
N SER A 64 -7.40 5.65 -16.79
CA SER A 64 -7.74 7.06 -17.03
C SER A 64 -7.27 8.00 -15.93
N ASP A 65 -6.99 7.48 -14.73
CA ASP A 65 -6.59 8.23 -13.53
C ASP A 65 -5.20 7.78 -13.03
N SER A 66 -4.27 7.62 -13.95
CA SER A 66 -2.94 7.07 -13.70
C SER A 66 -2.12 7.90 -12.72
N LEU A 67 -2.31 9.22 -12.69
CA LEU A 67 -1.61 10.12 -11.77
C LEU A 67 -1.99 9.86 -10.31
N ASN A 68 -3.28 9.71 -10.03
CA ASN A 68 -3.74 9.38 -8.68
C ASN A 68 -3.38 7.95 -8.29
N ALA A 69 -3.49 7.00 -9.24
CA ALA A 69 -3.05 5.62 -9.02
C ALA A 69 -1.56 5.59 -8.63
N LYS A 70 -0.70 6.32 -9.34
CA LYS A 70 0.73 6.42 -9.02
C LYS A 70 0.96 7.09 -7.68
N LYS A 71 0.31 8.22 -7.42
CA LYS A 71 0.45 8.95 -6.16
C LYS A 71 0.13 8.07 -4.94
N ILE A 72 -0.95 7.29 -5.00
CA ILE A 72 -1.38 6.44 -3.88
C ILE A 72 -0.56 5.13 -3.82
N ASN A 73 -0.31 4.48 -4.97
CA ASN A 73 0.31 3.16 -5.00
C ASN A 73 1.85 3.19 -5.00
N VAL A 74 2.48 4.33 -5.32
CA VAL A 74 3.94 4.48 -5.35
C VAL A 74 4.41 5.46 -4.28
N ASP A 75 3.95 6.74 -4.36
CA ASP A 75 4.44 7.76 -3.42
C ASP A 75 3.99 7.47 -1.98
N GLY A 76 2.78 6.93 -1.81
CA GLY A 76 2.27 6.52 -0.49
C GLY A 76 3.18 5.49 0.19
N PRO A 77 3.41 4.28 -0.38
CA PRO A 77 4.34 3.29 0.18
C PRO A 77 5.75 3.82 0.39
N LYS A 78 6.27 4.65 -0.55
CA LYS A 78 7.56 5.30 -0.41
C LYS A 78 7.63 6.19 0.84
N ASN A 79 6.63 7.05 1.04
CA ASN A 79 6.58 7.93 2.21
C ASN A 79 6.55 7.12 3.52
N LEU A 80 5.76 6.04 3.55
CA LEU A 80 5.70 5.15 4.71
C LEU A 80 7.06 4.47 4.98
N ALA A 81 7.75 3.97 3.93
CA ALA A 81 9.05 3.33 4.05
C ALA A 81 10.15 4.31 4.54
N GLN A 82 10.09 5.57 4.13
CA GLN A 82 11.05 6.60 4.53
C GLN A 82 10.96 6.99 6.01
N THR A 83 9.91 6.62 6.73
CA THR A 83 9.79 6.88 8.18
C THR A 83 10.79 6.10 9.03
N GLY A 84 11.34 5.00 8.50
CA GLY A 84 12.21 4.07 9.22
C GLY A 84 11.47 3.01 10.05
N ALA A 85 10.13 3.06 10.13
CA ALA A 85 9.34 1.98 10.69
C ALA A 85 9.39 0.73 9.80
N LYS A 86 9.26 -0.46 10.38
CA LYS A 86 9.10 -1.69 9.59
C LYS A 86 7.77 -1.62 8.82
N ILE A 87 7.76 -2.13 7.58
CA ILE A 87 6.56 -2.10 6.75
C ILE A 87 6.21 -3.50 6.23
N ILE A 88 4.93 -3.84 6.34
CA ILE A 88 4.29 -4.94 5.62
C ILE A 88 3.39 -4.29 4.56
N HIS A 89 3.81 -4.35 3.29
CA HIS A 89 3.07 -3.76 2.18
C HIS A 89 2.23 -4.82 1.46
N ILE A 90 0.94 -4.54 1.30
CA ILE A 90 0.03 -5.44 0.58
C ILE A 90 0.12 -5.15 -0.91
N SER A 91 0.62 -6.11 -1.68
CA SER A 91 0.70 -6.04 -3.13
C SER A 91 -0.41 -6.86 -3.81
N THR A 92 -0.22 -7.24 -5.05
CA THR A 92 -1.22 -7.87 -5.91
C THR A 92 -0.56 -8.83 -6.91
N ASP A 93 -1.28 -9.86 -7.33
CA ASP A 93 -0.90 -10.74 -8.43
C ASP A 93 -0.93 -10.03 -9.81
N TYR A 94 -1.56 -8.87 -9.92
CA TYR A 94 -1.52 -8.03 -11.13
C TYR A 94 -0.12 -7.50 -11.48
N VAL A 95 0.88 -7.71 -10.62
CA VAL A 95 2.29 -7.46 -10.96
C VAL A 95 2.82 -8.48 -11.98
N PHE A 96 2.14 -9.60 -12.17
CA PHE A 96 2.41 -10.60 -13.20
C PHE A 96 1.46 -10.45 -14.39
N ASP A 97 1.83 -11.04 -15.54
CA ASP A 97 1.03 -10.96 -16.77
C ASP A 97 -0.13 -11.96 -16.87
N GLY A 98 -0.15 -12.97 -16.01
CA GLY A 98 -1.23 -13.97 -15.97
C GLY A 98 -1.16 -15.05 -17.05
N TYR A 99 -0.12 -15.10 -17.88
CA TYR A 99 -0.01 -16.11 -18.94
C TYR A 99 0.50 -17.48 -18.48
N GLY A 100 0.96 -17.58 -17.23
CA GLY A 100 1.47 -18.83 -16.66
C GLY A 100 0.34 -19.80 -16.26
N HIS A 101 0.68 -21.09 -16.21
CA HIS A 101 -0.20 -22.17 -15.72
C HIS A 101 0.28 -22.77 -14.38
N LEU A 102 1.43 -22.32 -13.90
CA LEU A 102 1.99 -22.71 -12.62
C LEU A 102 1.82 -21.59 -11.60
N PRO A 103 1.75 -21.89 -10.29
CA PRO A 103 1.74 -20.86 -9.25
C PRO A 103 2.95 -19.95 -9.37
N TYR A 104 2.74 -18.64 -9.23
CA TYR A 104 3.83 -17.66 -9.18
C TYR A 104 4.61 -17.79 -7.87
N THR A 105 5.92 -17.62 -7.94
CA THR A 105 6.81 -17.56 -6.78
C THR A 105 7.35 -16.14 -6.59
N PRO A 106 7.82 -15.80 -5.37
CA PRO A 106 8.28 -14.43 -5.06
C PRO A 106 9.46 -13.93 -5.92
N ASP A 107 10.25 -14.85 -6.46
CA ASP A 107 11.45 -14.60 -7.27
C ASP A 107 11.17 -14.55 -8.77
N MET A 108 9.94 -14.86 -9.21
CA MET A 108 9.57 -14.77 -10.62
C MET A 108 9.58 -13.31 -11.12
N GLN A 109 10.02 -13.16 -12.37
CA GLN A 109 10.00 -11.86 -13.03
C GLN A 109 8.57 -11.34 -13.18
N THR A 110 8.36 -10.10 -12.75
CA THR A 110 7.10 -9.39 -12.89
C THR A 110 6.95 -8.82 -14.30
N ASN A 111 5.70 -8.77 -14.81
CA ASN A 111 5.36 -8.19 -16.11
C ASN A 111 3.93 -7.61 -16.09
N PRO A 112 3.68 -6.51 -15.34
CA PRO A 112 2.34 -5.96 -15.18
C PRO A 112 1.81 -5.40 -16.51
N LEU A 113 0.56 -5.75 -16.84
CA LEU A 113 -0.09 -5.34 -18.08
C LEU A 113 -1.00 -4.11 -17.93
N SER A 114 -1.40 -3.78 -16.71
CA SER A 114 -2.30 -2.66 -16.40
C SER A 114 -1.58 -1.55 -15.64
N VAL A 115 -2.10 -0.33 -15.70
CA VAL A 115 -1.60 0.80 -14.89
C VAL A 115 -1.69 0.47 -13.39
N TYR A 116 -2.76 -0.21 -12.96
CA TYR A 116 -2.86 -0.70 -11.58
C TYR A 116 -1.70 -1.61 -11.21
N GLY A 117 -1.45 -2.66 -11.99
CA GLY A 117 -0.35 -3.60 -11.75
C GLY A 117 1.03 -2.92 -11.78
N GLN A 118 1.25 -2.01 -12.75
CA GLN A 118 2.49 -1.23 -12.85
C GLN A 118 2.73 -0.37 -11.62
N THR A 119 1.73 0.40 -11.19
CA THR A 119 1.85 1.27 -10.02
C THR A 119 2.03 0.49 -8.72
N LYS A 120 1.37 -0.67 -8.58
CA LYS A 120 1.58 -1.57 -7.44
C LYS A 120 3.01 -2.13 -7.44
N ARG A 121 3.53 -2.56 -8.59
CA ARG A 121 4.92 -3.02 -8.71
C ARG A 121 5.93 -1.91 -8.43
N GLU A 122 5.70 -0.70 -8.93
CA GLU A 122 6.55 0.46 -8.61
C GLU A 122 6.56 0.73 -7.09
N GLY A 123 5.42 0.58 -6.41
CA GLY A 123 5.31 0.72 -4.96
C GLY A 123 6.06 -0.35 -4.16
N GLU A 124 6.21 -1.57 -4.69
CA GLU A 124 7.07 -2.60 -4.07
C GLU A 124 8.56 -2.23 -4.11
N ILE A 125 8.97 -1.46 -5.12
CA ILE A 125 10.37 -1.09 -5.35
C ILE A 125 10.75 0.20 -4.61
N ALA A 126 9.78 1.09 -4.40
CA ALA A 126 9.98 2.42 -3.83
C ALA A 126 10.36 2.41 -2.35
#